data_6f5a8fc41f97b9702596a733404a6c24
#
_entry.id   6f5a8fc41f97b9702596a733404a6c24
#
_cell.length_a   1.000
_cell.length_b   1.000
_cell.length_c   1.000
_cell.angle_alpha   90.00
_cell.angle_beta   90.00
_cell.angle_gamma   90.00
#
_symmetry.space_group_name_H-M   'P 1'
#
loop_
_entity.id
_entity.type
_entity.pdbx_description
1 polymer ?
#
loop_
_entity_poly.entity_id
_entity_poly.type
_entity_poly.pdbx_seq_one_letter_code
_entity_poly.pdbx_strand_id
1 'polypeptide(L)'
;MRRMVLINILPELKTDKMATKNTNLSHFNLEDVPNAKGLTFGIVVSEWNDSITNNLYKGAYDALIECGTNADDIVRYDVPGSYELIFGAKIAAKQYPDAIICLGSIIQGETKHFDFVCNTVALGIKDLNIK
;
A
#
# COMPACT_ATOMS: atom_id res chain seq x y z
N MET A 1 1.13 -10.86 -22.08
CA MET A 1 0.24 -9.91 -21.41
C MET A 1 -0.33 -10.63 -20.17
N ARG A 2 0.38 -10.58 -19.03
CA ARG A 2 -0.13 -11.15 -17.77
C ARG A 2 -1.15 -10.16 -17.22
N ARG A 3 -2.37 -10.63 -17.02
CA ARG A 3 -3.43 -9.87 -16.33
C ARG A 3 -2.95 -9.61 -14.90
N MET A 4 -2.98 -8.35 -14.49
CA MET A 4 -2.95 -7.99 -13.09
C MET A 4 -4.17 -8.65 -12.45
N VAL A 5 -3.96 -9.78 -11.79
CA VAL A 5 -5.01 -10.45 -11.03
C VAL A 5 -5.10 -9.68 -9.72
N LEU A 6 -6.14 -8.88 -9.58
CA LEU A 6 -6.60 -8.47 -8.27
C LEU A 6 -6.94 -9.78 -7.56
N ILE A 7 -6.02 -10.25 -6.71
CA ILE A 7 -6.32 -11.39 -5.85
C ILE A 7 -7.42 -10.87 -4.94
N ASN A 8 -8.63 -11.38 -5.17
CA ASN A 8 -9.76 -11.16 -4.28
C ASN A 8 -9.47 -11.96 -3.01
N ILE A 9 -8.61 -11.42 -2.14
CA ILE A 9 -8.21 -11.99 -0.84
C ILE A 9 -9.24 -11.56 0.22
N LEU A 10 -10.51 -11.54 -0.16
CA LEU A 10 -11.56 -11.34 0.82
C LEU A 10 -12.33 -12.66 0.92
N PRO A 11 -12.09 -13.47 2.00
CA PRO A 11 -13.15 -14.32 2.48
C PRO A 11 -14.34 -13.40 2.75
N GLU A 12 -15.56 -13.88 2.51
CA GLU A 12 -16.80 -13.14 2.74
C GLU A 12 -16.72 -12.38 4.07
N LEU A 13 -16.32 -11.11 4.01
CA LEU A 13 -16.42 -10.21 5.13
C LEU A 13 -17.91 -10.02 5.37
N LYS A 14 -18.41 -10.64 6.43
CA LYS A 14 -19.71 -10.29 7.02
C LYS A 14 -19.73 -8.77 7.18
N THR A 15 -20.61 -8.13 6.43
CA THR A 15 -20.70 -6.68 6.18
C THR A 15 -21.17 -5.87 7.39
N ASP A 16 -20.69 -6.14 8.59
CA ASP A 16 -21.28 -5.50 9.78
C ASP A 16 -20.37 -4.60 10.61
N LYS A 17 -19.19 -4.20 10.15
CA LYS A 17 -18.44 -3.15 10.89
C LYS A 17 -17.46 -2.39 9.99
N MET A 18 -17.94 -1.34 9.33
CA MET A 18 -17.05 -0.24 8.94
C MET A 18 -16.50 0.40 10.21
N ALA A 19 -15.15 0.46 10.29
CA ALA A 19 -14.34 1.17 11.28
C ALA A 19 -15.01 1.44 12.63
N THR A 20 -15.13 0.44 13.47
CA THR A 20 -15.57 0.64 14.85
C THR A 20 -14.43 1.26 15.66
N LYS A 21 -14.74 2.39 16.31
CA LYS A 21 -13.93 3.03 17.35
C LYS A 21 -13.39 1.94 18.28
N ASN A 22 -12.05 1.78 18.37
CA ASN A 22 -11.32 0.80 19.18
C ASN A 22 -11.07 -0.61 18.59
N THR A 23 -11.22 -0.83 17.30
CA THR A 23 -10.73 -2.08 16.69
C THR A 23 -9.31 -1.87 16.15
N ASN A 24 -8.34 -2.62 16.66
CA ASN A 24 -6.98 -2.61 16.12
C ASN A 24 -6.96 -3.42 14.81
N LEU A 25 -7.00 -2.71 13.68
CA LEU A 25 -6.97 -3.31 12.35
C LEU A 25 -5.59 -3.89 11.97
N SER A 26 -4.57 -3.70 12.82
CA SER A 26 -3.23 -4.27 12.61
C SER A 26 -3.10 -5.71 13.10
N HIS A 27 -4.10 -6.22 13.82
CA HIS A 27 -4.13 -7.63 14.20
C HIS A 27 -4.74 -8.47 13.07
N PHE A 28 -3.93 -9.32 12.49
CA PHE A 28 -4.37 -10.35 11.57
C PHE A 28 -3.91 -11.72 12.07
N ASN A 29 -4.67 -12.76 11.74
CA ASN A 29 -4.28 -14.13 12.02
C ASN A 29 -3.59 -14.70 10.79
N LEU A 30 -2.34 -15.14 10.93
CA LEU A 30 -1.56 -15.72 9.83
C LEU A 30 -2.26 -16.94 9.17
N GLU A 31 -3.09 -17.66 9.93
CA GLU A 31 -3.85 -18.79 9.40
C GLU A 31 -4.93 -18.39 8.40
N ASP A 32 -5.40 -17.13 8.49
CA ASP A 32 -6.45 -16.57 7.62
C ASP A 32 -5.87 -15.82 6.41
N VAL A 33 -4.54 -15.63 6.36
CA VAL A 33 -3.86 -14.87 5.30
C VAL A 33 -3.21 -15.83 4.30
N PRO A 34 -3.38 -15.61 2.98
CA PRO A 34 -2.71 -16.43 1.97
C PRO A 34 -1.19 -16.35 2.09
N ASN A 35 -0.52 -17.46 1.82
CA ASN A 35 0.93 -17.50 1.76
C ASN A 35 1.42 -16.69 0.55
N ALA A 36 2.33 -15.76 0.79
CA ALA A 36 2.90 -14.85 -0.22
C ALA A 36 4.25 -15.34 -0.80
N LYS A 37 4.62 -16.59 -0.56
CA LYS A 37 5.86 -17.18 -1.07
C LYS A 37 5.90 -17.15 -2.59
N GLY A 38 6.97 -16.56 -3.13
CA GLY A 38 7.19 -16.44 -4.58
C GLY A 38 6.42 -15.28 -5.23
N LEU A 39 5.72 -14.46 -4.45
CA LEU A 39 5.15 -13.21 -4.91
C LEU A 39 6.16 -12.07 -4.75
N THR A 40 6.12 -11.11 -5.68
CA THR A 40 6.99 -9.95 -5.75
C THR A 40 6.22 -8.66 -5.45
N PHE A 41 6.82 -7.77 -4.67
CA PHE A 41 6.15 -6.55 -4.22
C PHE A 41 7.00 -5.30 -4.49
N GLY A 42 6.34 -4.23 -4.94
CA GLY A 42 6.89 -2.89 -4.92
C GLY A 42 6.29 -2.09 -3.77
N ILE A 43 7.12 -1.44 -2.93
CA ILE A 43 6.63 -0.54 -1.88
C ILE A 43 7.11 0.86 -2.20
N VAL A 44 6.17 1.75 -2.53
CA VAL A 44 6.44 3.17 -2.84
C VAL A 44 6.21 3.98 -1.58
N VAL A 45 7.25 4.70 -1.12
CA VAL A 45 7.27 5.39 0.17
C VAL A 45 7.50 6.87 -0.03
N SER A 46 6.64 7.71 0.52
CA SER A 46 6.83 9.16 0.56
C SER A 46 7.85 9.53 1.63
N GLU A 47 8.86 10.35 1.27
CA GLU A 47 9.86 10.87 2.20
C GLU A 47 9.29 11.94 3.14
N TRP A 48 8.26 12.67 2.71
CA TRP A 48 7.60 13.67 3.55
C TRP A 48 6.91 13.00 4.74
N ASN A 49 7.17 13.51 5.96
CA ASN A 49 6.78 12.91 7.24
C ASN A 49 7.44 11.53 7.46
N ASP A 50 8.73 11.46 7.28
CA ASP A 50 9.56 10.24 7.26
C ASP A 50 9.41 9.38 8.53
N SER A 51 9.25 9.99 9.70
CA SER A 51 8.98 9.27 10.95
C SER A 51 7.69 8.43 10.91
N ILE A 52 6.69 8.87 10.14
CA ILE A 52 5.44 8.14 9.95
C ILE A 52 5.60 7.12 8.82
N THR A 53 6.09 7.57 7.66
CA THR A 53 6.14 6.72 6.46
C THR A 53 7.14 5.58 6.57
N ASN A 54 8.26 5.77 7.28
CA ASN A 54 9.20 4.68 7.57
C ASN A 54 8.60 3.63 8.52
N ASN A 55 7.78 4.03 9.50
CA ASN A 55 7.07 3.07 10.34
C ASN A 55 5.99 2.31 9.56
N LEU A 56 5.29 2.98 8.63
CA LEU A 56 4.37 2.30 7.72
C LEU A 56 5.10 1.29 6.83
N TYR A 57 6.25 1.69 6.28
CA TYR A 57 7.11 0.80 5.49
C TYR A 57 7.54 -0.42 6.29
N LYS A 58 8.06 -0.19 7.51
CA LYS A 58 8.49 -1.29 8.38
C LYS A 58 7.35 -2.27 8.64
N GLY A 59 6.16 -1.77 8.97
CA GLY A 59 4.98 -2.61 9.20
C GLY A 59 4.57 -3.42 7.97
N ALA A 60 4.56 -2.80 6.80
CA ALA A 60 4.24 -3.49 5.54
C ALA A 60 5.30 -4.55 5.19
N TYR A 61 6.58 -4.21 5.31
CA TYR A 61 7.69 -5.12 5.06
C TYR A 61 7.65 -6.35 5.99
N ASP A 62 7.53 -6.12 7.29
CA ASP A 62 7.49 -7.18 8.29
C ASP A 62 6.31 -8.14 8.03
N ALA A 63 5.12 -7.59 7.71
CA ALA A 63 3.95 -8.39 7.39
C ALA A 63 4.16 -9.27 6.14
N LEU A 64 4.78 -8.74 5.08
CA LEU A 64 5.08 -9.53 3.87
C LEU A 64 6.06 -10.66 4.17
N ILE A 65 7.10 -10.40 4.98
CA ILE A 65 8.06 -11.43 5.42
C ILE A 65 7.35 -12.51 6.24
N GLU A 66 6.49 -12.13 7.19
CA GLU A 66 5.70 -13.07 7.98
C GLU A 66 4.76 -13.91 7.12
N CYS A 67 4.23 -13.35 6.02
CA CYS A 67 3.40 -14.07 5.05
C CYS A 67 4.22 -14.95 4.08
N GLY A 68 5.54 -15.00 4.19
CA GLY A 68 6.40 -15.91 3.43
C GLY A 68 7.11 -15.32 2.21
N THR A 69 7.02 -14.00 1.98
CA THR A 69 7.76 -13.33 0.90
C THR A 69 9.26 -13.30 1.23
N ASN A 70 10.12 -13.54 0.24
CA ASN A 70 11.56 -13.33 0.44
C ASN A 70 11.91 -11.85 0.42
N ALA A 71 12.95 -11.46 1.17
CA ALA A 71 13.40 -10.07 1.21
C ALA A 71 13.79 -9.52 -0.18
N ASP A 72 14.39 -10.36 -1.03
CA ASP A 72 14.81 -9.99 -2.38
C ASP A 72 13.63 -9.78 -3.34
N ASP A 73 12.43 -10.24 -2.98
CA ASP A 73 11.20 -10.08 -3.75
C ASP A 73 10.43 -8.80 -3.35
N ILE A 74 10.98 -7.99 -2.43
CA ILE A 74 10.40 -6.73 -1.97
C ILE A 74 11.31 -5.57 -2.38
N VAL A 75 10.84 -4.71 -3.28
CA VAL A 75 11.59 -3.54 -3.76
C VAL A 75 10.97 -2.26 -3.24
N ARG A 76 11.78 -1.43 -2.55
CA ARG A 76 11.39 -0.10 -2.08
C ARG A 76 11.69 0.96 -3.13
N TYR A 77 10.75 1.89 -3.30
CA TYR A 77 10.88 3.09 -4.14
C TYR A 77 10.56 4.32 -3.29
N ASP A 78 11.52 5.22 -3.15
CA ASP A 78 11.31 6.47 -2.40
C ASP A 78 10.87 7.58 -3.35
N VAL A 79 9.88 8.38 -2.92
CA VAL A 79 9.36 9.55 -3.65
C VAL A 79 9.25 10.74 -2.70
N PRO A 80 9.39 11.99 -3.20
CA PRO A 80 9.44 13.17 -2.32
C PRO A 80 8.20 13.34 -1.43
N GLY A 81 7.02 13.15 -1.96
CA GLY A 81 5.76 13.38 -1.24
C GLY A 81 4.65 12.43 -1.66
N SER A 82 3.51 12.54 -0.98
CA SER A 82 2.35 11.70 -1.27
C SER A 82 1.80 11.90 -2.68
N TYR A 83 1.95 13.08 -3.26
CA TYR A 83 1.51 13.36 -4.63
C TYR A 83 2.28 12.52 -5.66
N GLU A 84 3.58 12.32 -5.45
CA GLU A 84 4.47 11.55 -6.31
C GLU A 84 4.32 10.03 -6.17
N LEU A 85 3.53 9.54 -5.20
CA LEU A 85 3.20 8.11 -5.08
C LEU A 85 2.58 7.55 -6.38
N ILE A 86 1.79 8.36 -7.09
CA ILE A 86 1.18 7.96 -8.36
C ILE A 86 2.26 7.67 -9.41
N PHE A 87 3.24 8.57 -9.52
CA PHE A 87 4.35 8.39 -10.45
C PHE A 87 5.27 7.24 -10.02
N GLY A 88 5.60 7.15 -8.73
CA GLY A 88 6.38 6.06 -8.17
C GLY A 88 5.75 4.69 -8.42
N ALA A 89 4.45 4.57 -8.21
CA ALA A 89 3.70 3.35 -8.50
C ALA A 89 3.74 2.99 -9.99
N LYS A 90 3.63 3.98 -10.87
CA LYS A 90 3.76 3.76 -12.32
C LYS A 90 5.16 3.29 -12.72
N ILE A 91 6.20 3.78 -12.06
CA ILE A 91 7.58 3.31 -12.29
C ILE A 91 7.76 1.90 -11.75
N ALA A 92 7.32 1.62 -10.52
CA ALA A 92 7.37 0.29 -9.93
C ALA A 92 6.65 -0.76 -10.80
N ALA A 93 5.51 -0.40 -11.37
CA ALA A 93 4.73 -1.29 -12.25
C ALA A 93 5.50 -1.77 -13.49
N LYS A 94 6.54 -1.05 -13.95
CA LYS A 94 7.38 -1.47 -15.07
C LYS A 94 8.22 -2.72 -14.78
N GLN A 95 8.42 -3.05 -13.52
CA GLN A 95 9.10 -4.26 -13.09
C GLN A 95 8.15 -5.46 -12.96
N TYR A 96 6.86 -5.25 -13.26
CA TYR A 96 5.81 -6.27 -13.21
C TYR A 96 5.70 -7.01 -11.88
N PRO A 97 5.69 -6.32 -10.73
CA PRO A 97 5.45 -6.97 -9.45
C PRO A 97 4.02 -7.51 -9.38
N ASP A 98 3.77 -8.47 -8.50
CA ASP A 98 2.43 -9.01 -8.26
C ASP A 98 1.53 -7.98 -7.59
N ALA A 99 2.09 -7.12 -6.71
CA ALA A 99 1.37 -5.99 -6.13
C ALA A 99 2.29 -4.80 -5.83
N ILE A 100 1.68 -3.61 -5.74
CA ILE A 100 2.34 -2.37 -5.34
C ILE A 100 1.62 -1.78 -4.14
N ILE A 101 2.38 -1.46 -3.10
CA ILE A 101 1.89 -0.82 -1.88
C ILE A 101 2.38 0.63 -1.90
N CYS A 102 1.48 1.60 -1.78
CA CYS A 102 1.80 3.02 -1.74
C CYS A 102 1.62 3.56 -0.32
N LEU A 103 2.68 4.11 0.27
CA LEU A 103 2.72 4.58 1.64
C LEU A 103 3.04 6.07 1.69
N GLY A 104 2.10 6.86 2.17
CA GLY A 104 2.24 8.29 2.34
C GLY A 104 1.52 8.78 3.59
N SER A 105 1.87 9.99 4.01
CA SER A 105 1.21 10.66 5.12
C SER A 105 0.96 12.12 4.74
N ILE A 106 -0.31 12.54 4.81
CA ILE A 106 -0.74 13.89 4.53
C ILE A 106 -1.34 14.44 5.82
N ILE A 107 -0.72 15.50 6.37
CA ILE A 107 -1.19 16.14 7.59
C ILE A 107 -2.10 17.30 7.22
N GLN A 108 -3.28 17.35 7.84
CA GLN A 108 -4.22 18.43 7.65
C GLN A 108 -3.68 19.73 8.25
N GLY A 109 -3.49 20.74 7.41
CA GLY A 109 -3.17 22.09 7.79
C GLY A 109 -4.38 23.01 7.75
N GLU A 110 -4.15 24.32 7.84
CA GLU A 110 -5.20 25.35 7.85
C GLU A 110 -5.79 25.63 6.46
N THR A 111 -5.12 25.19 5.39
CA THR A 111 -5.52 25.46 4.01
C THR A 111 -6.18 24.25 3.36
N LYS A 112 -6.90 24.49 2.26
CA LYS A 112 -7.51 23.43 1.44
C LYS A 112 -6.50 22.56 0.68
N HIS A 113 -5.21 22.81 0.80
CA HIS A 113 -4.15 22.02 0.18
C HIS A 113 -4.27 20.53 0.53
N PHE A 114 -4.60 20.23 1.79
CA PHE A 114 -4.86 18.87 2.26
C PHE A 114 -5.90 18.15 1.40
N ASP A 115 -7.05 18.78 1.16
CA ASP A 115 -8.15 18.17 0.41
C ASP A 115 -7.75 17.88 -1.05
N PHE A 116 -7.03 18.83 -1.68
CA PHE A 116 -6.57 18.68 -3.05
C PHE A 116 -5.56 17.53 -3.19
N VAL A 117 -4.59 17.44 -2.29
CA VAL A 117 -3.58 16.37 -2.32
C VAL A 117 -4.23 15.03 -2.05
N CYS A 118 -5.07 14.90 -1.02
CA CYS A 118 -5.76 13.65 -0.69
C CYS A 118 -6.61 13.15 -1.86
N ASN A 119 -7.42 14.03 -2.46
CA ASN A 119 -8.27 13.66 -3.59
C ASN A 119 -7.46 13.24 -4.81
N THR A 120 -6.40 14.00 -5.16
CA THR A 120 -5.56 13.68 -6.31
C THR A 120 -4.86 12.34 -6.13
N VAL A 121 -4.28 12.08 -4.96
CA VAL A 121 -3.60 10.80 -4.67
C VAL A 121 -4.57 9.64 -4.75
N ALA A 122 -5.74 9.76 -4.09
CA ALA A 122 -6.75 8.70 -4.09
C ALA A 122 -7.24 8.38 -5.50
N LEU A 123 -7.54 9.40 -6.31
CA LEU A 123 -7.98 9.23 -7.69
C LEU A 123 -6.89 8.66 -8.58
N GLY A 124 -5.64 9.16 -8.44
CA GLY A 124 -4.52 8.69 -9.25
C GLY A 124 -4.18 7.23 -8.98
N ILE A 125 -4.16 6.80 -7.72
CA ILE A 125 -3.93 5.39 -7.37
C ILE A 125 -5.08 4.52 -7.86
N LYS A 126 -6.34 4.97 -7.68
CA LYS A 126 -7.52 4.27 -8.24
C LYS A 126 -7.39 4.07 -9.74
N ASP A 127 -6.96 5.09 -10.49
CA ASP A 127 -6.84 5.02 -11.95
C ASP A 127 -5.73 4.05 -12.41
N LEU A 128 -4.68 3.87 -11.61
CA LEU A 128 -3.65 2.85 -11.87
C LEU A 128 -4.16 1.42 -11.71
N ASN A 129 -5.16 1.20 -10.86
CA ASN A 129 -5.75 -0.13 -10.66
C ASN A 129 -6.71 -0.57 -11.78
N ILE A 130 -7.15 0.35 -12.64
CA ILE A 130 -8.13 0.07 -13.70
C ILE A 130 -7.42 -0.24 -15.03
N LYS A 131 -6.14 0.13 -15.19
CA LYS A 131 -5.33 -0.03 -16.40
C LYS A 131 -4.53 -1.33 -16.39
#